data_7fea2253dbf524127f733d451f7666c7
#
_entry.id   7fea2253dbf524127f733d451f7666c7
#
_cell.length_a   1.000
_cell.length_b   1.000
_cell.length_c   1.000
_cell.angle_alpha   90.00
_cell.angle_beta   90.00
_cell.angle_gamma   90.00
#
_symmetry.space_group_name_H-M   'P 1'
#
loop_
_entity.id
_entity.type
_entity.pdbx_description
1 polymer ?
#
loop_
_entity_poly.entity_id
_entity_poly.type
_entity_poly.pdbx_seq_one_letter_code
_entity_poly.pdbx_strand_id
1 'polypeptide(L)'
;MRSQEVTQFTRQLATLLQSGVALLQSLDIVIKGMPAGKAKNIVRAVRRRIESGSALHLALRRHAAFGDVYCDVVAAGEAAGMLDTMLERLAEHREKTEKLQRNVRSAMAYPLAVLVIALAVMLLMFTFVVPAFENTFAAFHAKLPALTRGVIALSHGCVRYGGWVIAAMLPSAWLCRRFLHTTTKWHKPWHAFVLCIPVVGVLVRQACIARWSRSLSTLFATGMPLNEAMVAVKGVTGNSVYASASERMRSHLMRGRSMAKAMASVEPLFSPWVVHMCAIGEESGNLEFMLSKTADHFESEVEASVARLSSLMEPMLISVLGLMVGVVVVALYLPIFELGNVV
;
A
#
# COMPACT_ATOMS: atom_id res chain seq x y z
N MET A 1 -0.42 -18.18 4.73
CA MET A 1 -0.88 -18.07 3.34
C MET A 1 -0.62 -16.66 2.88
N ARG A 2 -0.03 -16.45 1.69
CA ARG A 2 0.19 -15.10 1.13
C ARG A 2 -1.12 -14.58 0.54
N SER A 3 -1.24 -13.24 0.37
CA SER A 3 -2.47 -12.65 -0.20
C SER A 3 -2.83 -13.27 -1.55
N GLN A 4 -1.87 -13.39 -2.46
CA GLN A 4 -2.06 -14.01 -3.78
C GLN A 4 -2.56 -15.46 -3.73
N GLU A 5 -2.09 -16.24 -2.76
CA GLU A 5 -2.55 -17.63 -2.58
C GLU A 5 -4.02 -17.68 -2.12
N VAL A 6 -4.45 -16.70 -1.31
CA VAL A 6 -5.85 -16.58 -0.88
C VAL A 6 -6.73 -16.19 -2.06
N THR A 7 -6.29 -15.22 -2.88
CA THR A 7 -7.03 -14.77 -4.07
C THR A 7 -7.18 -15.90 -5.09
N GLN A 8 -6.11 -16.62 -5.37
CA GLN A 8 -6.14 -17.76 -6.28
C GLN A 8 -7.05 -18.89 -5.76
N PHE A 9 -6.97 -19.17 -4.46
CA PHE A 9 -7.87 -20.13 -3.79
C PHE A 9 -9.33 -19.71 -3.95
N THR A 10 -9.64 -18.43 -3.69
CA THR A 10 -11.01 -17.91 -3.79
C THR A 10 -11.54 -17.99 -5.22
N ARG A 11 -10.73 -17.58 -6.21
CA ARG A 11 -11.10 -17.65 -7.62
C ARG A 11 -11.36 -19.09 -8.08
N GLN A 12 -10.47 -20.02 -7.76
CA GLN A 12 -10.65 -21.41 -8.11
C GLN A 12 -11.90 -22.03 -7.46
N LEU A 13 -12.12 -21.72 -6.18
CA LEU A 13 -13.28 -22.21 -5.46
C LEU A 13 -14.58 -21.65 -6.05
N ALA A 14 -14.63 -20.35 -6.32
CA ALA A 14 -15.77 -19.68 -6.95
C ALA A 14 -16.11 -20.32 -8.30
N THR A 15 -15.13 -20.46 -9.18
CA THR A 15 -15.32 -21.05 -10.51
C THR A 15 -15.87 -22.50 -10.45
N LEU A 16 -15.37 -23.31 -9.53
CA LEU A 16 -15.84 -24.69 -9.36
C LEU A 16 -17.28 -24.74 -8.83
N LEU A 17 -17.62 -23.89 -7.87
CA LEU A 17 -18.97 -23.82 -7.32
C LEU A 17 -19.97 -23.31 -8.36
N GLN A 18 -19.61 -22.29 -9.15
CA GLN A 18 -20.43 -21.80 -10.26
C GLN A 18 -20.66 -22.87 -11.35
N SER A 19 -19.71 -23.78 -11.51
CA SER A 19 -19.86 -24.93 -12.39
C SER A 19 -20.71 -26.06 -11.79
N GLY A 20 -21.30 -25.86 -10.60
CA GLY A 20 -22.16 -26.83 -9.92
C GLY A 20 -21.40 -27.94 -9.18
N VAL A 21 -20.07 -27.82 -9.02
CA VAL A 21 -19.28 -28.82 -8.29
C VAL A 21 -19.50 -28.65 -6.79
N ALA A 22 -19.81 -29.75 -6.08
CA ALA A 22 -20.04 -29.71 -4.64
C ALA A 22 -18.82 -29.16 -3.86
N LEU A 23 -19.04 -28.43 -2.77
CA LEU A 23 -18.03 -27.71 -1.98
C LEU A 23 -16.83 -28.61 -1.58
N LEU A 24 -17.08 -29.78 -1.03
CA LEU A 24 -16.02 -30.71 -0.62
C LEU A 24 -15.17 -31.18 -1.81
N GLN A 25 -15.82 -31.50 -2.93
CA GLN A 25 -15.15 -31.90 -4.17
C GLN A 25 -14.34 -30.74 -4.76
N SER A 26 -14.88 -29.53 -4.73
CA SER A 26 -14.17 -28.30 -5.15
C SER A 26 -12.90 -28.08 -4.34
N LEU A 27 -12.97 -28.24 -3.02
CA LEU A 27 -11.80 -28.13 -2.14
C LEU A 27 -10.76 -29.22 -2.43
N ASP A 28 -11.17 -30.44 -2.75
CA ASP A 28 -10.27 -31.53 -3.15
C ASP A 28 -9.51 -31.21 -4.46
N ILE A 29 -10.22 -30.67 -5.45
CA ILE A 29 -9.63 -30.25 -6.73
C ILE A 29 -8.60 -29.14 -6.49
N VAL A 30 -8.96 -28.11 -5.73
CA VAL A 30 -8.08 -27.00 -5.37
C VAL A 30 -6.83 -27.50 -4.62
N ILE A 31 -6.99 -28.38 -3.64
CA ILE A 31 -5.87 -28.98 -2.88
C ILE A 31 -4.92 -29.74 -3.80
N LYS A 32 -5.45 -30.50 -4.78
CA LYS A 32 -4.61 -31.24 -5.75
C LYS A 32 -3.77 -30.29 -6.60
N GLY A 33 -4.34 -29.17 -7.05
CA GLY A 33 -3.65 -28.15 -7.86
C GLY A 33 -2.65 -27.29 -7.09
N MET A 34 -2.69 -27.25 -5.76
CA MET A 34 -1.81 -26.40 -4.96
C MET A 34 -0.41 -27.04 -4.78
N PRO A 35 0.67 -26.25 -4.87
CA PRO A 35 2.02 -26.70 -4.51
C PRO A 35 2.11 -27.06 -3.03
N ALA A 36 3.02 -27.97 -2.67
CA ALA A 36 3.26 -28.35 -1.28
C ALA A 36 3.72 -27.13 -0.48
N GLY A 37 3.07 -26.85 0.67
CA GLY A 37 3.39 -25.71 1.50
C GLY A 37 2.33 -25.37 2.55
N LYS A 38 2.56 -24.27 3.26
CA LYS A 38 1.66 -23.79 4.32
C LYS A 38 0.23 -23.54 3.81
N ALA A 39 0.07 -23.01 2.60
CA ALA A 39 -1.23 -22.73 2.00
C ALA A 39 -2.05 -24.02 1.81
N LYS A 40 -1.46 -25.04 1.21
CA LYS A 40 -2.08 -26.36 1.02
C LYS A 40 -2.52 -27.00 2.33
N ASN A 41 -1.70 -26.86 3.38
CA ASN A 41 -2.03 -27.39 4.70
C ASN A 41 -3.21 -26.66 5.34
N ILE A 42 -3.34 -25.35 5.14
CA ILE A 42 -4.48 -24.55 5.62
C ILE A 42 -5.75 -25.00 4.90
N VAL A 43 -5.74 -25.08 3.56
CA VAL A 43 -6.94 -25.50 2.81
C VAL A 43 -7.34 -26.95 3.15
N ARG A 44 -6.35 -27.83 3.38
CA ARG A 44 -6.61 -29.20 3.85
C ARG A 44 -7.23 -29.22 5.26
N ALA A 45 -6.83 -28.32 6.14
CA ALA A 45 -7.44 -28.18 7.47
C ALA A 45 -8.89 -27.66 7.37
N VAL A 46 -9.14 -26.69 6.48
CA VAL A 46 -10.51 -26.19 6.20
C VAL A 46 -11.38 -27.32 5.66
N ARG A 47 -10.92 -28.07 4.66
CA ARG A 47 -11.66 -29.22 4.10
C ARG A 47 -12.07 -30.23 5.17
N ARG A 48 -11.11 -30.65 6.02
CA ARG A 48 -11.41 -31.63 7.10
C ARG A 48 -12.47 -31.14 8.07
N ARG A 49 -12.54 -29.82 8.36
CA ARG A 49 -13.55 -29.25 9.22
C ARG A 49 -14.92 -29.25 8.58
N ILE A 50 -14.99 -28.94 7.28
CA ILE A 50 -16.26 -28.99 6.54
C ILE A 50 -16.77 -30.44 6.46
N GLU A 51 -15.87 -31.38 6.24
CA GLU A 51 -16.19 -32.81 6.26
C GLU A 51 -16.73 -33.26 7.64
N SER A 52 -16.28 -32.65 8.74
CA SER A 52 -16.81 -32.88 10.09
C SER A 52 -18.08 -32.08 10.42
N GLY A 53 -18.70 -31.40 9.43
CA GLY A 53 -19.97 -30.69 9.59
C GLY A 53 -19.84 -29.21 9.98
N SER A 54 -18.62 -28.64 10.03
CA SER A 54 -18.46 -27.20 10.28
C SER A 54 -18.82 -26.38 9.05
N ALA A 55 -19.49 -25.23 9.25
CA ALA A 55 -19.70 -24.24 8.19
C ALA A 55 -18.37 -23.71 7.62
N LEU A 56 -18.33 -23.36 6.33
CA LEU A 56 -17.11 -22.89 5.64
C LEU A 56 -16.56 -21.62 6.32
N HIS A 57 -17.41 -20.64 6.60
CA HIS A 57 -16.97 -19.39 7.24
C HIS A 57 -16.31 -19.62 8.61
N LEU A 58 -16.81 -20.59 9.41
CA LEU A 58 -16.22 -20.93 10.71
C LEU A 58 -14.87 -21.65 10.55
N ALA A 59 -14.77 -22.51 9.54
CA ALA A 59 -13.51 -23.18 9.22
C ALA A 59 -12.43 -22.20 8.77
N LEU A 60 -12.78 -21.20 7.95
CA LEU A 60 -11.87 -20.15 7.45
C LEU A 60 -11.44 -19.16 8.53
N ARG A 61 -12.35 -18.72 9.41
CA ARG A 61 -12.11 -17.74 10.48
C ARG A 61 -11.01 -18.15 11.45
N ARG A 62 -10.71 -19.43 11.55
CA ARG A 62 -9.61 -19.94 12.39
C ARG A 62 -8.21 -19.64 11.83
N HIS A 63 -8.15 -19.20 10.62
CA HIS A 63 -6.90 -18.90 9.93
C HIS A 63 -6.79 -17.40 9.65
N ALA A 64 -5.82 -16.73 10.27
CA ALA A 64 -5.58 -15.28 10.11
C ALA A 64 -5.34 -14.84 8.65
N ALA A 65 -5.16 -15.78 7.72
CA ALA A 65 -5.04 -15.49 6.29
C ALA A 65 -6.37 -15.00 5.67
N PHE A 66 -7.51 -15.37 6.26
CA PHE A 66 -8.83 -14.93 5.87
C PHE A 66 -9.30 -13.89 6.88
N GLY A 67 -9.31 -12.62 6.49
CA GLY A 67 -9.76 -11.53 7.37
C GLY A 67 -11.25 -11.62 7.72
N ASP A 68 -11.68 -10.87 8.72
CA ASP A 68 -13.06 -10.90 9.20
C ASP A 68 -14.08 -10.62 8.10
N VAL A 69 -13.85 -9.57 7.29
CA VAL A 69 -14.73 -9.22 6.15
C VAL A 69 -14.87 -10.38 5.16
N TYR A 70 -13.79 -11.11 4.90
CA TYR A 70 -13.82 -12.29 4.03
C TYR A 70 -14.77 -13.35 4.60
N CYS A 71 -14.62 -13.64 5.89
CA CYS A 71 -15.44 -14.64 6.59
C CYS A 71 -16.90 -14.21 6.70
N ASP A 72 -17.18 -12.91 6.88
CA ASP A 72 -18.55 -12.37 6.96
C ASP A 72 -19.28 -12.47 5.62
N VAL A 73 -18.60 -12.18 4.50
CA VAL A 73 -19.16 -12.37 3.15
C VAL A 73 -19.46 -13.85 2.88
N VAL A 74 -18.54 -14.75 3.25
CA VAL A 74 -18.75 -16.19 3.12
C VAL A 74 -19.92 -16.65 3.99
N ALA A 75 -20.03 -16.16 5.22
CA ALA A 75 -21.14 -16.48 6.12
C ALA A 75 -22.49 -16.06 5.54
N ALA A 76 -22.57 -14.86 4.97
CA ALA A 76 -23.78 -14.37 4.31
C ALA A 76 -24.15 -15.25 3.10
N GLY A 77 -23.15 -15.62 2.27
CA GLY A 77 -23.36 -16.51 1.13
C GLY A 77 -23.82 -17.91 1.52
N GLU A 78 -23.26 -18.47 2.61
CA GLU A 78 -23.72 -19.76 3.15
C GLU A 78 -25.17 -19.70 3.65
N ALA A 79 -25.52 -18.65 4.40
CA ALA A 79 -26.85 -18.46 4.96
C ALA A 79 -27.93 -18.24 3.87
N ALA A 80 -27.56 -17.57 2.79
CA ALA A 80 -28.45 -17.28 1.66
C ALA A 80 -28.46 -18.39 0.60
N GLY A 81 -27.61 -19.42 0.69
CA GLY A 81 -27.45 -20.44 -0.35
C GLY A 81 -26.84 -19.92 -1.66
N MET A 82 -26.16 -18.77 -1.62
CA MET A 82 -25.56 -18.08 -2.76
C MET A 82 -24.02 -18.01 -2.63
N LEU A 83 -23.42 -19.09 -2.16
CA LEU A 83 -21.99 -19.14 -1.85
C LEU A 83 -21.12 -18.93 -3.11
N ASP A 84 -21.54 -19.47 -4.25
CA ASP A 84 -20.90 -19.32 -5.56
C ASP A 84 -20.80 -17.85 -5.96
N THR A 85 -21.90 -17.13 -5.94
CA THR A 85 -21.99 -15.71 -6.27
C THR A 85 -21.17 -14.84 -5.31
N MET A 86 -21.22 -15.15 -4.02
CA MET A 86 -20.47 -14.37 -3.01
C MET A 86 -18.96 -14.61 -3.12
N LEU A 87 -18.54 -15.84 -3.38
CA LEU A 87 -17.12 -16.14 -3.63
C LEU A 87 -16.60 -15.52 -4.93
N GLU A 88 -17.44 -15.43 -5.98
CA GLU A 88 -17.08 -14.72 -7.21
C GLU A 88 -16.83 -13.24 -6.95
N ARG A 89 -17.78 -12.54 -6.31
CA ARG A 89 -17.62 -11.13 -5.91
C ARG A 89 -16.39 -10.91 -5.05
N LEU A 90 -16.13 -11.84 -4.15
CA LEU A 90 -14.96 -11.79 -3.25
C LEU A 90 -13.65 -12.01 -4.01
N ALA A 91 -13.64 -12.91 -5.00
CA ALA A 91 -12.50 -13.12 -5.89
C ALA A 91 -12.21 -11.87 -6.73
N GLU A 92 -13.21 -11.27 -7.35
CA GLU A 92 -13.07 -10.02 -8.10
C GLU A 92 -12.52 -8.87 -7.24
N HIS A 93 -13.09 -8.71 -6.03
CA HIS A 93 -12.58 -7.70 -5.09
C HIS A 93 -11.10 -7.91 -4.77
N ARG A 94 -10.70 -9.12 -4.46
CA ARG A 94 -9.31 -9.45 -4.14
C ARG A 94 -8.38 -9.26 -5.35
N GLU A 95 -8.79 -9.68 -6.52
CA GLU A 95 -8.03 -9.51 -7.76
C GLU A 95 -7.80 -8.03 -8.08
N LYS A 96 -8.84 -7.19 -7.98
CA LYS A 96 -8.72 -5.73 -8.15
C LYS A 96 -7.77 -5.12 -7.13
N THR A 97 -7.91 -5.48 -5.85
CA THR A 97 -7.02 -5.00 -4.79
C THR A 97 -5.57 -5.41 -5.02
N GLU A 98 -5.33 -6.64 -5.44
CA GLU A 98 -3.97 -7.13 -5.73
C GLU A 98 -3.38 -6.51 -6.99
N LYS A 99 -4.19 -6.31 -8.02
CA LYS A 99 -3.79 -5.59 -9.25
C LYS A 99 -3.33 -4.19 -8.89
N LEU A 100 -4.11 -3.47 -8.10
CA LEU A 100 -3.76 -2.13 -7.63
C LEU A 100 -2.44 -2.11 -6.84
N GLN A 101 -2.27 -3.02 -5.87
CA GLN A 101 -1.03 -3.13 -5.10
C GLN A 101 0.17 -3.48 -5.98
N ARG A 102 -0.01 -4.36 -6.97
CA ARG A 102 1.03 -4.73 -7.93
C ARG A 102 1.43 -3.55 -8.79
N ASN A 103 0.46 -2.81 -9.31
CA ASN A 103 0.70 -1.63 -10.14
C ASN A 103 1.48 -0.55 -9.36
N VAL A 104 1.06 -0.26 -8.12
CA VAL A 104 1.78 0.67 -7.23
C VAL A 104 3.22 0.19 -6.98
N ARG A 105 3.41 -1.08 -6.67
CA ARG A 105 4.73 -1.65 -6.39
C ARG A 105 5.64 -1.65 -7.63
N SER A 106 5.09 -1.99 -8.78
CA SER A 106 5.80 -1.99 -10.06
C SER A 106 6.25 -0.58 -10.45
N ALA A 107 5.37 0.41 -10.31
CA ALA A 107 5.67 1.80 -10.60
C ALA A 107 6.77 2.37 -9.70
N MET A 108 6.85 1.93 -8.44
CA MET A 108 7.91 2.35 -7.50
C MET A 108 9.25 1.63 -7.70
N ALA A 109 9.29 0.56 -8.48
CA ALA A 109 10.52 -0.23 -8.66
C ALA A 109 11.60 0.54 -9.42
N TYR A 110 11.22 1.24 -10.50
CA TYR A 110 12.15 2.04 -11.31
C TYR A 110 12.78 3.21 -10.52
N PRO A 111 12.00 4.09 -9.86
CA PRO A 111 12.58 5.15 -9.04
C PRO A 111 13.51 4.65 -7.95
N LEU A 112 13.16 3.55 -7.30
CA LEU A 112 14.00 2.96 -6.26
C LEU A 112 15.32 2.42 -6.82
N ALA A 113 15.29 1.77 -7.98
CA ALA A 113 16.48 1.26 -8.64
C ALA A 113 17.43 2.41 -9.03
N VAL A 114 16.90 3.47 -9.64
CA VAL A 114 17.69 4.67 -10.00
C VAL A 114 18.29 5.33 -8.77
N LEU A 115 17.51 5.49 -7.69
CA LEU A 115 18.00 6.06 -6.43
C LEU A 115 19.15 5.23 -5.83
N VAL A 116 19.02 3.90 -5.84
CA VAL A 116 20.08 2.98 -5.34
C VAL A 116 21.36 3.12 -6.18
N ILE A 117 21.24 3.16 -7.51
CA ILE A 117 22.38 3.36 -8.41
C ILE A 117 23.03 4.72 -8.16
N ALA A 118 22.22 5.78 -8.03
CA ALA A 118 22.69 7.13 -7.73
C ALA A 118 23.50 7.19 -6.44
N LEU A 119 22.95 6.59 -5.37
CA LEU A 119 23.64 6.51 -4.08
C LEU A 119 24.94 5.70 -4.19
N ALA A 120 24.94 4.60 -4.95
CA ALA A 120 26.14 3.78 -5.16
C ALA A 120 27.25 4.57 -5.90
N VAL A 121 26.89 5.32 -6.96
CA VAL A 121 27.82 6.19 -7.69
C VAL A 121 28.38 7.28 -6.79
N MET A 122 27.53 7.97 -6.01
CA MET A 122 27.98 9.00 -5.08
C MET A 122 28.91 8.44 -4.00
N LEU A 123 28.59 7.27 -3.48
CA LEU A 123 29.42 6.61 -2.47
C LEU A 123 30.80 6.22 -3.04
N LEU A 124 30.84 5.76 -4.29
CA LEU A 124 32.08 5.46 -5.01
C LEU A 124 32.89 6.75 -5.24
N MET A 125 32.24 7.84 -5.64
CA MET A 125 32.89 9.14 -5.79
C MET A 125 33.53 9.63 -4.49
N PHE A 126 32.79 9.56 -3.37
CA PHE A 126 33.28 10.02 -2.07
C PHE A 126 34.33 9.09 -1.43
N THR A 127 34.33 7.78 -1.74
CA THR A 127 35.29 6.84 -1.17
C THR A 127 36.59 6.74 -1.95
N PHE A 128 36.54 6.92 -3.29
CA PHE A 128 37.71 6.70 -4.14
C PHE A 128 38.17 7.97 -4.85
N VAL A 129 37.27 8.71 -5.50
CA VAL A 129 37.63 9.82 -6.34
C VAL A 129 38.05 11.05 -5.53
N VAL A 130 37.20 11.49 -4.60
CA VAL A 130 37.47 12.67 -3.77
C VAL A 130 38.77 12.54 -2.97
N PRO A 131 39.08 11.43 -2.28
CA PRO A 131 40.35 11.27 -1.56
C PRO A 131 41.58 11.20 -2.49
N ALA A 132 41.44 10.62 -3.69
CA ALA A 132 42.54 10.59 -4.65
C ALA A 132 42.94 12.02 -5.08
N PHE A 133 41.97 12.90 -5.35
CA PHE A 133 42.21 14.30 -5.64
C PHE A 133 42.74 15.07 -4.42
N GLU A 134 42.24 14.81 -3.21
CA GLU A 134 42.74 15.40 -1.96
C GLU A 134 44.27 15.15 -1.80
N ASN A 135 44.68 13.89 -1.97
CA ASN A 135 46.11 13.52 -1.89
C ASN A 135 46.96 14.25 -2.95
N THR A 136 46.43 14.41 -4.16
CA THR A 136 47.09 15.12 -5.25
C THR A 136 47.25 16.59 -4.89
N PHE A 137 46.23 17.27 -4.42
CA PHE A 137 46.27 18.69 -4.03
C PHE A 137 47.15 18.95 -2.80
N ALA A 138 47.20 18.02 -1.83
CA ALA A 138 48.08 18.13 -0.68
C ALA A 138 49.57 18.15 -1.09
N ALA A 139 49.94 17.44 -2.14
CA ALA A 139 51.31 17.45 -2.68
C ALA A 139 51.72 18.82 -3.29
N PHE A 140 50.74 19.59 -3.77
CA PHE A 140 51.00 20.91 -4.35
C PHE A 140 50.96 22.08 -3.35
N HIS A 141 50.69 21.83 -2.04
CA HIS A 141 50.55 22.82 -0.98
C HIS A 141 49.54 23.94 -1.30
N ALA A 142 48.57 23.69 -2.18
CA ALA A 142 47.65 24.69 -2.66
C ALA A 142 46.54 24.97 -1.63
N LYS A 143 46.13 26.24 -1.52
CA LYS A 143 44.94 26.61 -0.73
C LYS A 143 43.67 26.12 -1.44
N LEU A 144 42.98 25.17 -0.84
CA LEU A 144 41.76 24.63 -1.42
C LEU A 144 40.58 25.62 -1.31
N PRO A 145 39.83 25.84 -2.39
CA PRO A 145 38.61 26.65 -2.39
C PRO A 145 37.59 26.17 -1.39
N ALA A 146 36.70 27.05 -0.96
CA ALA A 146 35.69 26.73 0.07
C ALA A 146 34.76 25.56 -0.33
N LEU A 147 34.39 25.51 -1.63
CA LEU A 147 33.51 24.47 -2.18
C LEU A 147 34.21 23.10 -2.17
N THR A 148 35.48 23.02 -2.55
CA THR A 148 36.30 21.80 -2.52
C THR A 148 36.46 21.27 -1.09
N ARG A 149 36.76 22.18 -0.12
CA ARG A 149 36.83 21.82 1.29
C ARG A 149 35.52 21.26 1.82
N GLY A 150 34.36 21.82 1.43
CA GLY A 150 33.04 21.32 1.78
C GLY A 150 32.78 19.90 1.26
N VAL A 151 33.14 19.62 0.00
CA VAL A 151 32.98 18.28 -0.61
C VAL A 151 33.91 17.26 0.05
N ILE A 152 35.15 17.61 0.38
CA ILE A 152 36.10 16.74 1.10
C ILE A 152 35.60 16.46 2.51
N ALA A 153 35.10 17.45 3.24
CA ALA A 153 34.54 17.25 4.58
C ALA A 153 33.31 16.32 4.55
N LEU A 154 32.46 16.46 3.51
CA LEU A 154 31.33 15.58 3.29
C LEU A 154 31.78 14.15 2.97
N SER A 155 32.82 13.99 2.13
CA SER A 155 33.43 12.69 1.81
C SER A 155 33.96 11.99 3.06
N HIS A 156 34.76 12.70 3.89
CA HIS A 156 35.24 12.14 5.16
C HIS A 156 34.11 11.75 6.11
N GLY A 157 33.04 12.56 6.16
CA GLY A 157 31.83 12.25 6.91
C GLY A 157 31.15 10.96 6.41
N CYS A 158 30.98 10.83 5.10
CA CYS A 158 30.40 9.64 4.48
C CYS A 158 31.24 8.38 4.69
N VAL A 159 32.56 8.47 4.56
CA VAL A 159 33.46 7.32 4.79
C VAL A 159 33.47 6.92 6.26
N ARG A 160 33.55 7.90 7.18
CA ARG A 160 33.64 7.64 8.62
C ARG A 160 32.34 7.13 9.23
N TYR A 161 31.22 7.73 8.83
CA TYR A 161 29.92 7.46 9.43
C TYR A 161 28.97 6.67 8.53
N GLY A 162 29.27 6.53 7.23
CA GLY A 162 28.38 5.87 6.26
C GLY A 162 28.05 4.42 6.64
N GLY A 163 29.05 3.67 7.08
CA GLY A 163 28.84 2.31 7.59
C GLY A 163 27.93 2.26 8.82
N TRP A 164 28.08 3.20 9.76
CA TRP A 164 27.25 3.31 10.95
C TRP A 164 25.81 3.75 10.61
N VAL A 165 25.65 4.65 9.64
CA VAL A 165 24.34 5.10 9.16
C VAL A 165 23.58 3.94 8.53
N ILE A 166 24.22 3.16 7.66
CA ILE A 166 23.61 1.97 7.06
C ILE A 166 23.30 0.91 8.12
N ALA A 167 24.25 0.66 9.04
CA ALA A 167 24.05 -0.30 10.13
C ALA A 167 22.92 0.12 11.09
N ALA A 168 22.71 1.41 11.31
CA ALA A 168 21.61 1.92 12.14
C ALA A 168 20.27 1.98 11.37
N MET A 169 20.30 2.18 10.05
CA MET A 169 19.08 2.33 9.23
C MET A 169 18.29 1.01 9.14
N LEU A 170 18.95 -0.12 9.04
CA LEU A 170 18.30 -1.44 8.99
C LEU A 170 17.53 -1.78 10.27
N PRO A 171 18.14 -1.73 11.48
CA PRO A 171 17.43 -2.00 12.72
C PRO A 171 16.40 -0.90 13.04
N SER A 172 16.64 0.38 12.70
CA SER A 172 15.67 1.45 12.91
C SER A 172 14.44 1.27 12.02
N ALA A 173 14.60 0.89 10.76
CA ALA A 173 13.48 0.57 9.87
C ALA A 173 12.69 -0.66 10.36
N TRP A 174 13.39 -1.70 10.85
CA TRP A 174 12.76 -2.87 11.44
C TRP A 174 12.04 -2.51 12.74
N LEU A 175 12.66 -1.72 13.61
CA LEU A 175 12.09 -1.27 14.88
C LEU A 175 10.89 -0.35 14.65
N CYS A 176 10.98 0.58 13.70
CA CYS A 176 9.89 1.46 13.28
C CYS A 176 8.71 0.63 12.77
N ARG A 177 8.97 -0.34 11.89
CA ARG A 177 7.93 -1.27 11.39
C ARG A 177 7.32 -2.09 12.53
N ARG A 178 8.12 -2.61 13.46
CA ARG A 178 7.64 -3.35 14.63
C ARG A 178 6.85 -2.46 15.58
N PHE A 179 7.31 -1.23 15.81
CA PHE A 179 6.65 -0.25 16.69
C PHE A 179 5.31 0.21 16.10
N LEU A 180 5.28 0.45 14.79
CA LEU A 180 4.06 0.78 14.05
C LEU A 180 3.05 -0.37 14.06
N HIS A 181 3.48 -1.64 14.15
CA HIS A 181 2.57 -2.79 14.23
C HIS A 181 2.07 -3.09 15.65
N THR A 182 2.79 -2.68 16.69
CA THR A 182 2.49 -3.09 18.07
C THR A 182 1.77 -2.04 18.91
N THR A 183 1.88 -0.74 18.59
CA THR A 183 1.39 0.32 19.47
C THR A 183 0.22 1.07 18.87
N THR A 184 -0.99 0.66 19.22
CA THR A 184 -2.27 1.24 18.75
C THR A 184 -2.38 2.77 18.98
N LYS A 185 -1.68 3.35 19.96
CA LYS A 185 -1.76 4.77 20.29
C LYS A 185 -1.05 5.69 19.28
N TRP A 186 0.00 5.23 18.61
CA TRP A 186 0.79 6.02 17.66
C TRP A 186 0.29 5.94 16.21
N HIS A 187 -0.62 5.02 15.91
CA HIS A 187 -1.20 4.89 14.57
C HIS A 187 -1.99 6.12 14.14
N LYS A 188 -2.75 6.75 15.06
CA LYS A 188 -3.60 7.90 14.73
C LYS A 188 -2.79 9.11 14.24
N PRO A 189 -1.79 9.63 14.99
CA PRO A 189 -1.03 10.81 14.55
C PRO A 189 -0.20 10.54 13.29
N TRP A 190 0.38 9.33 13.16
CA TRP A 190 1.14 8.96 11.96
C TRP A 190 0.25 8.91 10.71
N HIS A 191 -0.91 8.26 10.80
CA HIS A 191 -1.86 8.20 9.69
C HIS A 191 -2.43 9.57 9.31
N ALA A 192 -2.63 10.46 10.28
CA ALA A 192 -3.03 11.84 10.03
C ALA A 192 -1.90 12.64 9.36
N PHE A 193 -0.65 12.48 9.82
CA PHE A 193 0.52 13.13 9.22
C PHE A 193 0.72 12.72 7.76
N VAL A 194 0.61 11.43 7.45
CA VAL A 194 0.72 10.92 6.05
C VAL A 194 -0.33 11.55 5.14
N LEU A 195 -1.54 11.81 5.65
CA LEU A 195 -2.60 12.48 4.86
C LEU A 195 -2.32 13.97 4.61
N CYS A 196 -1.42 14.61 5.39
CA CYS A 196 -1.02 16.01 5.23
C CYS A 196 0.13 16.18 4.22
N ILE A 197 0.86 15.11 3.88
CA ILE A 197 1.97 15.19 2.93
C ILE A 197 1.41 15.46 1.53
N PRO A 198 1.82 16.56 0.84
CA PRO A 198 1.40 16.79 -0.53
C PRO A 198 1.81 15.59 -1.41
N VAL A 199 1.00 15.23 -2.39
CA VAL A 199 1.16 14.09 -3.32
C VAL A 199 0.87 12.73 -2.65
N VAL A 200 1.58 12.34 -1.58
CA VAL A 200 1.38 11.06 -0.89
C VAL A 200 0.01 11.04 -0.19
N GLY A 201 -0.38 12.15 0.44
CA GLY A 201 -1.66 12.26 1.13
C GLY A 201 -2.86 12.13 0.18
N VAL A 202 -2.75 12.68 -1.03
CA VAL A 202 -3.79 12.52 -2.08
C VAL A 202 -3.93 11.05 -2.46
N LEU A 203 -2.81 10.38 -2.75
CA LEU A 203 -2.79 8.95 -3.10
C LEU A 203 -3.38 8.07 -2.00
N VAL A 204 -2.96 8.30 -0.74
CA VAL A 204 -3.47 7.55 0.42
C VAL A 204 -4.96 7.79 0.62
N ARG A 205 -5.43 9.03 0.45
CA ARG A 205 -6.85 9.39 0.53
C ARG A 205 -7.68 8.65 -0.53
N GLN A 206 -7.27 8.71 -1.80
CA GLN A 206 -7.91 7.99 -2.90
C GLN A 206 -7.95 6.48 -2.64
N ALA A 207 -6.83 5.89 -2.21
CA ALA A 207 -6.75 4.47 -1.89
C ALA A 207 -7.62 4.06 -0.68
N CYS A 208 -7.79 4.94 0.32
CA CYS A 208 -8.69 4.70 1.44
C CYS A 208 -10.16 4.72 0.99
N ILE A 209 -10.54 5.72 0.18
CA ILE A 209 -11.90 5.83 -0.36
C ILE A 209 -12.23 4.63 -1.26
N ALA A 210 -11.31 4.26 -2.16
CA ALA A 210 -11.46 3.09 -3.03
C ALA A 210 -11.74 1.80 -2.22
N ARG A 211 -10.89 1.51 -1.24
CA ARG A 211 -11.05 0.32 -0.38
C ARG A 211 -12.32 0.37 0.45
N TRP A 212 -12.63 1.54 1.02
CA TRP A 212 -13.85 1.75 1.80
C TRP A 212 -15.09 1.50 0.96
N SER A 213 -15.21 2.13 -0.21
CA SER A 213 -16.35 2.00 -1.11
C SER A 213 -16.48 0.58 -1.67
N ARG A 214 -15.38 -0.05 -2.06
CA ARG A 214 -15.36 -1.43 -2.57
C ARG A 214 -15.82 -2.43 -1.51
N SER A 215 -15.29 -2.32 -0.30
CA SER A 215 -15.66 -3.24 0.77
C SER A 215 -17.11 -3.04 1.19
N LEU A 216 -17.59 -1.79 1.27
CA LEU A 216 -18.97 -1.49 1.63
C LEU A 216 -19.94 -1.98 0.55
N SER A 217 -19.63 -1.76 -0.74
CA SER A 217 -20.41 -2.31 -1.85
C SER A 217 -20.51 -3.84 -1.78
N THR A 218 -19.39 -4.52 -1.56
CA THR A 218 -19.35 -5.98 -1.48
C THR A 218 -20.19 -6.51 -0.32
N LEU A 219 -20.10 -5.90 0.87
CA LEU A 219 -20.88 -6.28 2.05
C LEU A 219 -22.36 -5.99 1.87
N PHE A 220 -22.69 -4.82 1.29
CA PHE A 220 -24.09 -4.46 1.05
C PHE A 220 -24.74 -5.37 0.00
N ALA A 221 -23.98 -5.82 -0.99
CA ALA A 221 -24.41 -6.81 -1.97
C ALA A 221 -24.79 -8.18 -1.37
N THR A 222 -24.29 -8.48 -0.17
CA THR A 222 -24.69 -9.71 0.57
C THR A 222 -26.00 -9.56 1.34
N GLY A 223 -26.66 -8.40 1.25
CA GLY A 223 -27.84 -8.08 2.06
C GLY A 223 -27.54 -7.70 3.50
N MET A 224 -26.25 -7.48 3.83
CA MET A 224 -25.85 -7.07 5.19
C MET A 224 -26.38 -5.66 5.48
N PRO A 225 -27.02 -5.44 6.66
CA PRO A 225 -27.47 -4.12 7.05
C PRO A 225 -26.32 -3.11 7.07
N LEU A 226 -26.58 -1.87 6.63
CA LEU A 226 -25.57 -0.84 6.47
C LEU A 226 -24.78 -0.53 7.75
N ASN A 227 -25.44 -0.58 8.90
CA ASN A 227 -24.81 -0.39 10.22
C ASN A 227 -23.78 -1.48 10.57
N GLU A 228 -24.03 -2.72 10.17
CA GLU A 228 -23.12 -3.87 10.38
C GLU A 228 -21.97 -3.82 9.37
N ALA A 229 -22.26 -3.54 8.10
CA ALA A 229 -21.27 -3.36 7.07
C ALA A 229 -20.25 -2.25 7.43
N MET A 230 -20.70 -1.16 8.07
CA MET A 230 -19.82 -0.10 8.55
C MET A 230 -18.85 -0.55 9.65
N VAL A 231 -19.20 -1.52 10.48
CA VAL A 231 -18.29 -2.10 11.49
C VAL A 231 -17.18 -2.90 10.79
N ALA A 232 -17.54 -3.73 9.82
CA ALA A 232 -16.60 -4.54 9.08
C ALA A 232 -15.63 -3.68 8.24
N VAL A 233 -16.14 -2.66 7.56
CA VAL A 233 -15.34 -1.75 6.71
C VAL A 233 -14.31 -0.96 7.50
N LYS A 234 -14.55 -0.65 8.77
CA LYS A 234 -13.60 0.03 9.66
C LYS A 234 -12.22 -0.64 9.65
N GLY A 235 -12.15 -1.97 9.63
CA GLY A 235 -10.90 -2.74 9.62
C GLY A 235 -10.15 -2.73 8.29
N VAL A 236 -10.83 -2.44 7.19
CA VAL A 236 -10.29 -2.59 5.81
C VAL A 236 -9.67 -1.32 5.25
N THR A 237 -10.05 -0.15 5.76
CA THR A 237 -9.61 1.16 5.24
C THR A 237 -8.09 1.33 5.24
N GLY A 238 -7.36 0.65 6.14
CA GLY A 238 -5.90 0.74 6.26
C GLY A 238 -5.40 2.07 6.83
N ASN A 239 -6.32 2.96 7.26
CA ASN A 239 -5.98 4.23 7.87
C ASN A 239 -6.92 4.49 9.07
N SER A 240 -6.33 4.81 10.24
CA SER A 240 -7.08 4.99 11.48
C SER A 240 -8.00 6.21 11.47
N VAL A 241 -7.72 7.21 10.63
CA VAL A 241 -8.57 8.40 10.47
C VAL A 241 -9.88 7.99 9.79
N TYR A 242 -9.79 7.22 8.69
CA TYR A 242 -10.96 6.68 7.98
C TYR A 242 -11.71 5.65 8.82
N ALA A 243 -11.00 4.82 9.59
CA ALA A 243 -11.62 3.90 10.54
C ALA A 243 -12.45 4.64 11.61
N SER A 244 -11.91 5.73 12.14
CA SER A 244 -12.63 6.59 13.11
C SER A 244 -13.79 7.36 12.46
N ALA A 245 -13.66 7.73 11.19
CA ALA A 245 -14.73 8.34 10.40
C ALA A 245 -15.87 7.36 10.18
N SER A 246 -15.57 6.13 9.78
CA SER A 246 -16.58 5.06 9.61
C SER A 246 -17.39 4.81 10.89
N GLU A 247 -16.74 4.82 12.06
CA GLU A 247 -17.43 4.69 13.35
C GLU A 247 -18.36 5.89 13.66
N ARG A 248 -17.91 7.11 13.36
CA ARG A 248 -18.76 8.30 13.50
C ARG A 248 -19.96 8.25 12.56
N MET A 249 -19.73 7.91 11.29
CA MET A 249 -20.81 7.75 10.30
C MET A 249 -21.82 6.70 10.76
N ARG A 250 -21.33 5.55 11.26
CA ARG A 250 -22.19 4.49 11.84
C ARG A 250 -23.09 5.06 12.95
N SER A 251 -22.56 5.87 13.86
CA SER A 251 -23.36 6.47 14.94
C SER A 251 -24.47 7.40 14.42
N HIS A 252 -24.27 8.05 13.28
CA HIS A 252 -25.30 8.86 12.61
C HIS A 252 -26.35 7.98 11.93
N LEU A 253 -25.93 6.92 11.25
CA LEU A 253 -26.84 5.95 10.61
C LEU A 253 -27.76 5.25 11.64
N MET A 254 -27.22 4.88 12.81
CA MET A 254 -28.04 4.31 13.91
C MET A 254 -29.09 5.27 14.46
N ARG A 255 -28.91 6.59 14.26
CA ARG A 255 -29.90 7.62 14.60
C ARG A 255 -30.88 7.91 13.47
N GLY A 256 -30.92 7.09 12.43
CA GLY A 256 -31.81 7.26 11.28
C GLY A 256 -31.40 8.37 10.32
N ARG A 257 -30.17 8.89 10.39
CA ARG A 257 -29.69 9.88 9.40
C ARG A 257 -29.29 9.17 8.11
N SER A 258 -29.47 9.87 6.98
CA SER A 258 -29.03 9.38 5.67
C SER A 258 -27.51 9.22 5.59
N MET A 259 -27.04 8.33 4.72
CA MET A 259 -25.63 8.09 4.46
C MET A 259 -24.91 9.37 4.04
N ALA A 260 -25.50 10.15 3.15
CA ALA A 260 -24.97 11.44 2.70
C ALA A 260 -24.77 12.43 3.88
N LYS A 261 -25.75 12.53 4.79
CA LYS A 261 -25.63 13.39 5.99
C LYS A 261 -24.59 12.85 6.98
N ALA A 262 -24.46 11.53 7.09
CA ALA A 262 -23.42 10.91 7.90
C ALA A 262 -22.02 11.21 7.36
N MET A 263 -21.83 11.17 6.03
CA MET A 263 -20.57 11.50 5.36
C MET A 263 -20.21 12.99 5.50
N ALA A 264 -21.18 13.90 5.37
CA ALA A 264 -20.96 15.33 5.59
C ALA A 264 -20.43 15.64 7.01
N SER A 265 -20.77 14.82 8.01
CA SER A 265 -20.26 15.01 9.38
C SER A 265 -18.76 14.68 9.57
N VAL A 266 -18.12 14.11 8.56
CA VAL A 266 -16.70 13.71 8.58
C VAL A 266 -15.87 14.38 7.49
N GLU A 267 -16.35 15.51 6.93
CA GLU A 267 -15.55 16.35 6.03
C GLU A 267 -14.21 16.75 6.69
N PRO A 268 -13.12 16.88 5.93
CA PRO A 268 -12.99 16.79 4.47
C PRO A 268 -12.46 15.42 3.97
N LEU A 269 -12.79 14.31 4.65
CA LEU A 269 -12.23 12.99 4.30
C LEU A 269 -12.80 12.40 3.00
N PHE A 270 -14.08 12.67 2.73
CA PHE A 270 -14.74 12.25 1.50
C PHE A 270 -14.98 13.45 0.61
N SER A 271 -14.69 13.29 -0.69
CA SER A 271 -14.95 14.35 -1.66
C SER A 271 -16.46 14.56 -1.85
N PRO A 272 -16.91 15.78 -2.25
CA PRO A 272 -18.32 16.05 -2.54
C PRO A 272 -18.92 15.05 -3.55
N TRP A 273 -18.12 14.62 -4.51
CA TRP A 273 -18.53 13.62 -5.50
C TRP A 273 -18.94 12.29 -4.85
N VAL A 274 -18.17 11.78 -3.87
CA VAL A 274 -18.53 10.55 -3.15
C VAL A 274 -19.81 10.71 -2.37
N VAL A 275 -19.99 11.86 -1.72
CA VAL A 275 -21.21 12.17 -0.96
C VAL A 275 -22.43 12.17 -1.88
N HIS A 276 -22.33 12.80 -3.07
CA HIS A 276 -23.41 12.81 -4.06
C HIS A 276 -23.72 11.41 -4.60
N MET A 277 -22.71 10.60 -4.91
CA MET A 277 -22.91 9.23 -5.37
C MET A 277 -23.65 8.38 -4.32
N CYS A 278 -23.30 8.55 -3.05
CA CYS A 278 -24.00 7.88 -1.96
C CYS A 278 -25.43 8.39 -1.77
N ALA A 279 -25.68 9.70 -1.92
CA ALA A 279 -27.02 10.28 -1.85
C ALA A 279 -27.93 9.71 -2.94
N ILE A 280 -27.47 9.72 -4.20
CA ILE A 280 -28.20 9.15 -5.34
C ILE A 280 -28.47 7.65 -5.12
N GLY A 281 -27.46 6.92 -4.62
CA GLY A 281 -27.59 5.49 -4.34
C GLY A 281 -28.62 5.19 -3.25
N GLU A 282 -28.70 6.04 -2.22
CA GLU A 282 -29.65 5.92 -1.13
C GLU A 282 -31.07 6.26 -1.58
N GLU A 283 -31.24 7.35 -2.36
CA GLU A 283 -32.53 7.77 -2.90
C GLU A 283 -33.10 6.79 -3.94
N SER A 284 -32.24 6.24 -4.79
CA SER A 284 -32.64 5.25 -5.81
C SER A 284 -32.75 3.83 -5.31
N GLY A 285 -32.37 3.56 -4.06
CA GLY A 285 -32.29 2.20 -3.52
C GLY A 285 -31.16 1.33 -4.11
N ASN A 286 -30.24 1.95 -4.89
CA ASN A 286 -29.16 1.23 -5.57
C ASN A 286 -27.77 1.63 -5.07
N LEU A 287 -27.65 1.64 -3.73
CA LEU A 287 -26.43 2.07 -3.03
C LEU A 287 -25.23 1.16 -3.36
N GLU A 288 -25.47 -0.15 -3.52
CA GLU A 288 -24.45 -1.11 -3.93
C GLU A 288 -23.75 -0.69 -5.22
N PHE A 289 -24.54 -0.43 -6.26
CA PHE A 289 -24.03 -0.05 -7.58
C PHE A 289 -23.27 1.27 -7.53
N MET A 290 -23.80 2.29 -6.83
CA MET A 290 -23.16 3.59 -6.70
C MET A 290 -21.82 3.50 -5.93
N LEU A 291 -21.75 2.69 -4.87
CA LEU A 291 -20.52 2.43 -4.14
C LEU A 291 -19.51 1.65 -4.99
N SER A 292 -19.95 0.68 -5.80
CA SER A 292 -19.09 -0.05 -6.74
C SER A 292 -18.48 0.89 -7.78
N LYS A 293 -19.28 1.78 -8.37
CA LYS A 293 -18.82 2.80 -9.32
C LYS A 293 -17.87 3.81 -8.66
N THR A 294 -18.15 4.18 -7.41
CA THR A 294 -17.25 5.02 -6.62
C THR A 294 -15.89 4.34 -6.41
N ALA A 295 -15.89 3.06 -6.11
CA ALA A 295 -14.67 2.29 -5.97
C ALA A 295 -13.88 2.19 -7.28
N ASP A 296 -14.54 1.86 -8.41
CA ASP A 296 -13.92 1.79 -9.73
C ASP A 296 -13.25 3.12 -10.11
N HIS A 297 -13.93 4.25 -9.86
CA HIS A 297 -13.39 5.58 -10.11
C HIS A 297 -12.12 5.86 -9.30
N PHE A 298 -12.16 5.64 -7.98
CA PHE A 298 -11.00 5.91 -7.12
C PHE A 298 -9.87 4.90 -7.31
N GLU A 299 -10.14 3.67 -7.69
CA GLU A 299 -9.12 2.70 -8.11
C GLU A 299 -8.37 3.21 -9.35
N SER A 300 -9.11 3.72 -10.35
CA SER A 300 -8.53 4.35 -11.55
C SER A 300 -7.75 5.63 -11.22
N GLU A 301 -8.26 6.47 -10.31
CA GLU A 301 -7.56 7.68 -9.85
C GLU A 301 -6.23 7.34 -9.13
N VAL A 302 -6.19 6.28 -8.34
CA VAL A 302 -4.95 5.79 -7.72
C VAL A 302 -3.96 5.34 -8.78
N GLU A 303 -4.39 4.56 -9.78
CA GLU A 303 -3.53 4.11 -10.89
C GLU A 303 -2.98 5.32 -11.66
N ALA A 304 -3.82 6.30 -11.99
CA ALA A 304 -3.40 7.52 -12.67
C ALA A 304 -2.43 8.37 -11.82
N SER A 305 -2.69 8.51 -10.52
CA SER A 305 -1.82 9.25 -9.61
C SER A 305 -0.44 8.60 -9.47
N VAL A 306 -0.38 7.26 -9.39
CA VAL A 306 0.87 6.50 -9.36
C VAL A 306 1.65 6.65 -10.66
N ALA A 307 0.98 6.62 -11.81
CA ALA A 307 1.60 6.82 -13.12
C ALA A 307 2.19 8.23 -13.26
N ARG A 308 1.43 9.27 -12.86
CA ARG A 308 1.90 10.68 -12.84
C ARG A 308 3.11 10.86 -11.92
N LEU A 309 3.09 10.26 -10.73
CA LEU A 309 4.22 10.28 -9.80
C LEU A 309 5.48 9.69 -10.46
N SER A 310 5.34 8.51 -11.07
CA SER A 310 6.46 7.83 -11.72
C SER A 310 7.06 8.66 -12.85
N SER A 311 6.24 9.31 -13.67
CA SER A 311 6.71 10.15 -14.78
C SER A 311 7.38 11.45 -14.32
N LEU A 312 6.98 12.03 -13.18
CA LEU A 312 7.61 13.22 -12.60
C LEU A 312 8.91 12.88 -11.85
N MET A 313 9.03 11.67 -11.33
CA MET A 313 10.26 11.27 -10.63
C MET A 313 11.46 11.15 -11.55
N GLU A 314 11.28 10.80 -12.80
CA GLU A 314 12.39 10.63 -13.77
C GLU A 314 13.16 11.93 -14.03
N PRO A 315 12.54 13.05 -14.46
CA PRO A 315 13.24 14.32 -14.61
C PRO A 315 13.83 14.85 -13.30
N MET A 316 13.13 14.63 -12.19
CA MET A 316 13.61 15.05 -10.86
C MET A 316 14.87 14.28 -10.45
N LEU A 317 14.89 12.96 -10.65
CA LEU A 317 16.07 12.14 -10.35
C LEU A 317 17.25 12.51 -11.22
N ILE A 318 17.06 12.71 -12.53
CA ILE A 318 18.11 13.13 -13.46
C ILE A 318 18.66 14.51 -13.06
N SER A 319 17.79 15.45 -12.72
CA SER A 319 18.20 16.80 -12.30
C SER A 319 19.01 16.79 -10.99
N VAL A 320 18.53 16.05 -9.99
CA VAL A 320 19.22 15.91 -8.69
C VAL A 320 20.58 15.24 -8.87
N LEU A 321 20.64 14.16 -9.65
CA LEU A 321 21.86 13.41 -9.91
C LEU A 321 22.86 14.24 -10.71
N GLY A 322 22.42 14.92 -11.75
CA GLY A 322 23.23 15.83 -12.54
C GLY A 322 23.80 16.99 -11.71
N LEU A 323 22.98 17.58 -10.84
CA LEU A 323 23.41 18.62 -9.91
C LEU A 323 24.46 18.09 -8.92
N MET A 324 24.21 16.93 -8.31
CA MET A 324 25.14 16.34 -7.34
C MET A 324 26.50 16.01 -7.98
N VAL A 325 26.50 15.33 -9.13
CA VAL A 325 27.73 15.01 -9.87
C VAL A 325 28.40 16.30 -10.36
N GLY A 326 27.63 17.24 -10.88
CA GLY A 326 28.16 18.54 -11.34
C GLY A 326 28.87 19.32 -10.23
N VAL A 327 28.28 19.39 -9.04
CA VAL A 327 28.90 20.04 -7.87
C VAL A 327 30.23 19.36 -7.50
N VAL A 328 30.28 18.03 -7.48
CA VAL A 328 31.52 17.30 -7.18
C VAL A 328 32.58 17.56 -8.25
N VAL A 329 32.23 17.49 -9.52
CA VAL A 329 33.14 17.75 -10.63
C VAL A 329 33.69 19.17 -10.55
N VAL A 330 32.83 20.18 -10.41
CA VAL A 330 33.26 21.58 -10.26
C VAL A 330 34.18 21.76 -9.06
N ALA A 331 33.82 21.15 -7.92
CA ALA A 331 34.65 21.23 -6.70
C ALA A 331 36.05 20.63 -6.88
N LEU A 332 36.18 19.57 -7.69
CA LEU A 332 37.48 18.94 -7.98
C LEU A 332 38.31 19.71 -9.03
N TYR A 333 37.66 20.35 -9.99
CA TYR A 333 38.36 21.10 -11.03
C TYR A 333 38.74 22.52 -10.60
N LEU A 334 38.00 23.15 -9.67
CA LEU A 334 38.27 24.54 -9.23
C LEU A 334 39.72 24.76 -8.75
N PRO A 335 40.35 23.90 -7.96
CA PRO A 335 41.74 24.06 -7.55
C PRO A 335 42.71 23.97 -8.71
N ILE A 336 42.42 23.19 -9.77
CA ILE A 336 43.30 23.09 -10.97
C ILE A 336 43.34 24.42 -11.72
N PHE A 337 42.18 25.10 -11.83
CA PHE A 337 42.14 26.43 -12.46
C PHE A 337 42.84 27.51 -11.63
N GLU A 338 42.77 27.43 -10.28
CA GLU A 338 43.51 28.38 -9.43
C GLU A 338 45.03 28.15 -9.52
N LEU A 339 45.53 26.94 -9.64
CA LEU A 339 46.95 26.63 -9.85
C LEU A 339 47.43 27.15 -11.20
N GLY A 340 46.63 27.08 -12.26
CA GLY A 340 46.98 27.61 -13.60
C GLY A 340 47.08 29.15 -13.65
N ASN A 341 46.52 29.88 -12.69
CA ASN A 341 46.63 31.33 -12.58
C ASN A 341 47.82 31.79 -11.72
N VAL A 342 48.55 30.90 -11.07
CA VAL A 342 49.70 31.20 -10.18
C VAL A 342 51.02 30.91 -10.87
N VAL A 343 51.01 30.23 -12.02
CA VAL A 343 52.15 30.02 -12.91
C VAL A 343 52.10 31.08 -14.03
#